data_655ec04be80bbdf3483be72ce81fa926
#
_entry.id   655ec04be80bbdf3483be72ce81fa926
#
_cell.length_a   1.000
_cell.length_b   1.000
_cell.length_c   1.000
_cell.angle_alpha   90.00
_cell.angle_beta   90.00
_cell.angle_gamma   90.00
#
_symmetry.space_group_name_H-M   'P 1'
#
loop_
_entity.id
_entity.type
_entity.pdbx_description
1 polymer ?
#
loop_
_entity_poly.entity_id
_entity_poly.type
_entity_poly.pdbx_seq_one_letter_code
_entity_poly.pdbx_strand_id
1 'polypeptide(L)'
;MNEVIDSRAFSDFCGVDSPNQVPDGDTIGRFRNILENNRIQEKLFDEVLKILTDKGLILKCGTIVDSTLIAAPSSTKNAEKKRDPEARSVKKGNQWHFGYKAHIGVDKDTGLVHTIKATSANEHDVTVTSQLLHGDEKEVYADSGYIGAETRAEAITKNKSGKKIKYKINRKPSQIKRLSTSRQYCAKKAELKKSSVRSKVEHVFGIVKRQLGYRRTRYRGLKKQTSKLNIMFALANLILADRKFLTA
;
A
#
# COMPACT_ATOMS: atom_id res chain seq x y z
N MET A 1 19.59 -9.61 16.82
CA MET A 1 21.04 -9.49 17.07
C MET A 1 21.59 -10.77 17.69
N ASN A 2 21.02 -11.30 18.76
CA ASN A 2 21.48 -12.57 19.35
C ASN A 2 21.50 -13.72 18.35
N GLU A 3 20.48 -13.84 17.49
CA GLU A 3 20.42 -14.89 16.45
C GLU A 3 21.60 -14.81 15.46
N VAL A 4 22.14 -13.60 15.17
CA VAL A 4 23.32 -13.43 14.30
C VAL A 4 24.58 -13.90 15.02
N ILE A 5 24.63 -13.75 16.34
CA ILE A 5 25.76 -14.19 17.17
C ILE A 5 25.72 -15.70 17.37
N ASP A 6 24.52 -16.24 17.60
CA ASP A 6 24.30 -17.63 18.01
C ASP A 6 24.24 -18.60 16.81
N SER A 7 24.02 -18.10 15.60
CA SER A 7 23.90 -18.91 14.37
C SER A 7 24.97 -18.61 13.36
N ARG A 8 25.83 -19.57 13.09
CA ARG A 8 26.89 -19.48 12.07
C ARG A 8 26.32 -19.12 10.68
N ALA A 9 25.18 -19.71 10.31
CA ALA A 9 24.52 -19.45 9.05
C ALA A 9 24.10 -17.96 8.91
N PHE A 10 23.65 -17.33 9.98
CA PHE A 10 23.32 -15.91 10.00
C PHE A 10 24.57 -15.03 10.03
N SER A 11 25.62 -15.42 10.75
CA SER A 11 26.90 -14.72 10.74
C SER A 11 27.52 -14.72 9.35
N ASP A 12 27.57 -15.86 8.70
CA ASP A 12 28.10 -16.03 7.34
C ASP A 12 27.27 -15.20 6.33
N PHE A 13 25.93 -15.25 6.42
CA PHE A 13 25.03 -14.44 5.58
C PHE A 13 25.26 -12.93 5.77
N CYS A 14 25.49 -12.48 7.00
CA CYS A 14 25.72 -11.07 7.33
C CYS A 14 27.18 -10.63 7.10
N GLY A 15 28.10 -11.53 6.75
CA GLY A 15 29.52 -11.26 6.64
C GLY A 15 30.14 -10.82 7.97
N VAL A 16 29.72 -11.42 9.09
CA VAL A 16 30.14 -11.09 10.45
C VAL A 16 30.99 -12.22 11.01
N ASP A 17 32.28 -11.94 11.25
CA ASP A 17 33.24 -12.94 11.74
C ASP A 17 33.34 -12.98 13.29
N SER A 18 32.86 -11.93 13.95
CA SER A 18 32.92 -11.83 15.40
C SER A 18 31.70 -11.11 16.00
N PRO A 19 31.31 -11.40 17.27
CA PRO A 19 30.20 -10.72 17.93
C PRO A 19 30.33 -9.21 17.99
N ASN A 20 31.54 -8.68 18.05
CA ASN A 20 31.82 -7.25 18.13
C ASN A 20 31.50 -6.49 16.81
N GLN A 21 31.37 -7.21 15.71
CA GLN A 21 30.99 -6.64 14.41
C GLN A 21 29.48 -6.52 14.25
N VAL A 22 28.69 -7.19 15.12
CA VAL A 22 27.23 -7.12 15.07
C VAL A 22 26.77 -5.76 15.55
N PRO A 23 26.11 -4.94 14.68
CA PRO A 23 25.68 -3.62 15.06
C PRO A 23 24.63 -3.68 16.18
N ASP A 24 24.74 -2.79 17.14
CA ASP A 24 23.75 -2.63 18.20
C ASP A 24 22.47 -1.94 17.69
N GLY A 25 21.44 -1.86 18.55
CA GLY A 25 20.15 -1.26 18.20
C GLY A 25 20.25 0.23 17.85
N ASP A 26 21.18 0.96 18.46
CA ASP A 26 21.38 2.38 18.25
C ASP A 26 22.06 2.63 16.89
N THR A 27 23.06 1.81 16.54
CA THR A 27 23.70 1.84 15.22
C THR A 27 22.69 1.57 14.09
N ILE A 28 21.83 0.55 14.24
CA ILE A 28 20.74 0.28 13.29
C ILE A 28 19.76 1.46 13.24
N GLY A 29 19.45 2.07 14.40
CA GLY A 29 18.60 3.25 14.50
C GLY A 29 19.20 4.47 13.77
N ARG A 30 20.49 4.74 13.95
CA ARG A 30 21.22 5.83 13.24
C ARG A 30 21.22 5.58 11.74
N PHE A 31 21.58 4.39 11.30
CA PHE A 31 21.55 4.01 9.88
C PHE A 31 20.18 4.23 9.26
N ARG A 32 19.10 3.75 9.91
CA ARG A 32 17.75 4.00 9.45
C ARG A 32 17.45 5.50 9.32
N ASN A 33 17.84 6.33 10.29
CA ASN A 33 17.62 7.78 10.22
C ASN A 33 18.37 8.41 9.03
N ILE A 34 19.57 7.93 8.71
CA ILE A 34 20.31 8.36 7.50
C ILE A 34 19.51 8.02 6.24
N LEU A 35 19.00 6.80 6.14
CA LEU A 35 18.17 6.38 5.00
C LEU A 35 16.92 7.24 4.87
N GLU A 36 16.21 7.50 5.99
CA GLU A 36 14.97 8.29 6.02
C GLU A 36 15.23 9.77 5.65
N ASN A 37 16.32 10.36 6.13
CA ASN A 37 16.66 11.75 5.86
C ASN A 37 17.06 11.98 4.40
N ASN A 38 17.69 11.00 3.76
CA ASN A 38 18.09 11.04 2.36
C ASN A 38 17.05 10.44 1.40
N ARG A 39 15.86 10.06 1.91
CA ARG A 39 14.76 9.45 1.13
C ARG A 39 15.20 8.23 0.31
N ILE A 40 16.14 7.45 0.84
CA ILE A 40 16.69 6.28 0.12
C ILE A 40 15.63 5.21 -0.09
N GLN A 41 14.69 5.05 0.85
CA GLN A 41 13.61 4.06 0.73
C GLN A 41 12.66 4.37 -0.44
N GLU A 42 12.40 5.64 -0.71
CA GLU A 42 11.62 6.07 -1.87
C GLU A 42 12.39 5.76 -3.16
N LYS A 43 13.68 6.13 -3.22
CA LYS A 43 14.53 5.83 -4.37
C LYS A 43 14.64 4.32 -4.65
N LEU A 44 14.73 3.50 -3.60
CA LEU A 44 14.72 2.04 -3.75
C LEU A 44 13.40 1.51 -4.32
N PHE A 45 12.27 2.06 -3.88
CA PHE A 45 10.98 1.70 -4.46
C PHE A 45 10.92 2.09 -5.94
N ASP A 46 11.36 3.30 -6.29
CA ASP A 46 11.38 3.79 -7.68
C ASP A 46 12.29 2.94 -8.57
N GLU A 47 13.46 2.51 -8.06
CA GLU A 47 14.37 1.64 -8.81
C GLU A 47 13.77 0.25 -9.04
N VAL A 48 13.12 -0.34 -8.02
CA VAL A 48 12.38 -1.60 -8.20
C VAL A 48 11.28 -1.43 -9.25
N LEU A 49 10.52 -0.32 -9.22
CA LEU A 49 9.51 -0.05 -10.23
C LEU A 49 10.09 0.06 -11.63
N LYS A 50 11.22 0.72 -11.77
CA LYS A 50 11.92 0.85 -13.05
C LYS A 50 12.30 -0.52 -13.60
N ILE A 51 12.97 -1.36 -12.80
CA ILE A 51 13.36 -2.73 -13.18
C ILE A 51 12.13 -3.53 -13.62
N LEU A 52 11.03 -3.47 -12.87
CA LEU A 52 9.80 -4.21 -13.21
C LEU A 52 9.11 -3.66 -14.46
N THR A 53 9.19 -2.36 -14.71
CA THR A 53 8.67 -1.72 -15.91
C THR A 53 9.50 -2.11 -17.14
N ASP A 54 10.83 -2.09 -17.05
CA ASP A 54 11.75 -2.45 -18.12
C ASP A 54 11.60 -3.94 -18.51
N LYS A 55 11.24 -4.79 -17.53
CA LYS A 55 10.88 -6.20 -17.76
C LYS A 55 9.45 -6.41 -18.29
N GLY A 56 8.69 -5.35 -18.56
CA GLY A 56 7.32 -5.43 -19.05
C GLY A 56 6.31 -5.97 -18.05
N LEU A 57 6.63 -5.98 -16.75
CA LEU A 57 5.74 -6.49 -15.69
C LEU A 57 4.77 -5.44 -15.17
N ILE A 58 4.96 -4.16 -15.47
CA ILE A 58 4.02 -3.07 -15.16
C ILE A 58 3.50 -2.52 -16.48
N LEU A 59 2.21 -2.78 -16.75
CA LEU A 59 1.61 -2.51 -18.06
C LEU A 59 1.00 -1.10 -18.15
N LYS A 60 0.75 -0.43 -17.05
CA LYS A 60 0.18 0.93 -16.95
C LYS A 60 -1.15 1.12 -17.70
N CYS A 61 -1.87 0.05 -18.03
CA CYS A 61 -3.15 0.13 -18.76
C CYS A 61 -4.33 0.52 -17.88
N GLY A 62 -4.24 0.29 -16.58
CA GLY A 62 -5.26 0.64 -15.60
C GLY A 62 -4.78 0.43 -14.19
N THR A 63 -5.40 1.14 -13.26
CA THR A 63 -5.02 1.17 -11.85
C THR A 63 -6.16 0.69 -10.97
N ILE A 64 -5.84 -0.16 -10.01
CA ILE A 64 -6.70 -0.47 -8.86
C ILE A 64 -6.24 0.43 -7.71
N VAL A 65 -7.14 1.21 -7.13
CA VAL A 65 -6.85 2.01 -5.95
C VAL A 65 -7.54 1.41 -4.73
N ASP A 66 -6.80 1.28 -3.66
CA ASP A 66 -7.34 0.80 -2.38
C ASP A 66 -6.48 1.31 -1.22
N SER A 67 -7.00 1.16 -0.01
CA SER A 67 -6.29 1.56 1.21
C SER A 67 -6.36 0.49 2.29
N THR A 68 -5.38 0.50 3.17
CA THR A 68 -5.38 -0.38 4.32
C THR A 68 -4.94 0.36 5.59
N LEU A 69 -5.57 0.00 6.71
CA LEU A 69 -5.22 0.54 8.02
C LEU A 69 -3.97 -0.15 8.59
N ILE A 70 -3.07 0.66 9.11
CA ILE A 70 -1.91 0.24 9.91
C ILE A 70 -2.11 0.79 11.32
N ALA A 71 -2.32 -0.10 12.28
CA ALA A 71 -2.60 0.32 13.65
C ALA A 71 -1.37 0.97 14.30
N ALA A 72 -1.60 2.05 15.06
CA ALA A 72 -0.59 2.65 15.92
C ALA A 72 -0.88 2.35 17.41
N PRO A 73 0.14 2.34 18.28
CA PRO A 73 -0.07 2.20 19.70
C PRO A 73 -0.97 3.33 20.24
N SER A 74 -2.11 2.97 20.84
CA SER A 74 -3.05 3.91 21.43
C SER A 74 -2.74 4.23 22.91
N SER A 75 -1.82 3.47 23.51
CA SER A 75 -1.42 3.65 24.91
C SER A 75 -0.63 4.95 25.12
N THR A 76 -0.86 5.60 26.25
CA THR A 76 -0.09 6.73 26.74
C THR A 76 0.94 6.32 27.81
N LYS A 77 1.09 5.02 28.07
CA LYS A 77 2.09 4.46 28.99
C LYS A 77 3.48 4.44 28.35
N ASN A 78 4.03 5.61 28.07
CA ASN A 78 5.37 5.83 27.55
C ASN A 78 5.99 7.02 28.25
N ALA A 79 7.31 7.24 28.10
CA ALA A 79 8.03 8.30 28.80
C ALA A 79 7.40 9.69 28.60
N GLU A 80 6.90 9.98 27.40
CA GLU A 80 6.26 11.27 27.09
C GLU A 80 4.78 11.34 27.47
N LYS A 81 4.18 10.25 27.95
CA LYS A 81 2.73 10.12 28.26
C LYS A 81 1.80 10.61 27.14
N LYS A 82 2.24 10.50 25.88
CA LYS A 82 1.53 11.02 24.69
C LYS A 82 1.39 9.93 23.62
N ARG A 83 0.29 10.00 22.88
CA ARG A 83 0.11 9.23 21.65
C ARG A 83 0.91 9.86 20.50
N ASP A 84 1.02 9.12 19.40
CA ASP A 84 1.58 9.67 18.17
C ASP A 84 0.69 10.82 17.66
N PRO A 85 1.22 12.06 17.54
CA PRO A 85 0.43 13.25 17.19
C PRO A 85 -0.03 13.25 15.73
N GLU A 86 0.62 12.49 14.83
CA GLU A 86 0.25 12.40 13.42
C GLU A 86 -0.68 11.22 13.12
N ALA A 87 -0.82 10.27 14.05
CA ALA A 87 -1.83 9.22 13.95
C ALA A 87 -3.21 9.75 14.35
N ARG A 88 -4.27 9.22 13.73
CA ARG A 88 -5.67 9.62 14.02
C ARG A 88 -6.54 8.39 14.16
N SER A 89 -7.73 8.61 14.73
CA SER A 89 -8.75 7.59 14.86
C SER A 89 -9.70 7.61 13.68
N VAL A 90 -10.11 6.43 13.23
CA VAL A 90 -11.16 6.24 12.23
C VAL A 90 -12.10 5.12 12.68
N LYS A 91 -13.39 5.28 12.43
CA LYS A 91 -14.40 4.23 12.68
C LYS A 91 -14.56 3.38 11.42
N LYS A 92 -14.38 2.08 11.53
CA LYS A 92 -14.67 1.11 10.46
C LYS A 92 -15.66 0.07 10.99
N GLY A 93 -16.88 0.06 10.45
CA GLY A 93 -17.97 -0.68 11.06
C GLY A 93 -18.27 -0.15 12.48
N ASN A 94 -18.28 -1.04 13.45
CA ASN A 94 -18.50 -0.69 14.87
C ASN A 94 -17.20 -0.53 15.68
N GLN A 95 -16.03 -0.63 15.05
CA GLN A 95 -14.73 -0.57 15.72
C GLN A 95 -13.99 0.73 15.41
N TRP A 96 -13.35 1.29 16.44
CA TRP A 96 -12.42 2.39 16.30
C TRP A 96 -11.00 1.87 16.10
N HIS A 97 -10.32 2.44 15.11
CA HIS A 97 -8.93 2.16 14.81
C HIS A 97 -8.11 3.43 14.93
N PHE A 98 -6.99 3.38 15.64
CA PHE A 98 -6.04 4.48 15.77
C PHE A 98 -4.78 4.13 14.98
N GLY A 99 -4.33 5.02 14.11
CA GLY A 99 -3.13 4.78 13.31
C GLY A 99 -3.07 5.58 12.01
N TYR A 100 -2.61 4.90 10.97
CA TYR A 100 -2.35 5.43 9.63
C TYR A 100 -3.08 4.62 8.57
N LYS A 101 -3.21 5.19 7.38
CA LYS A 101 -3.61 4.47 6.18
C LYS A 101 -2.44 4.39 5.20
N ALA A 102 -2.29 3.24 4.58
CA ALA A 102 -1.49 3.06 3.38
C ALA A 102 -2.44 2.98 2.18
N HIS A 103 -2.41 3.99 1.32
CA HIS A 103 -3.12 4.01 0.05
C HIS A 103 -2.17 3.57 -1.04
N ILE A 104 -2.63 2.73 -1.95
CA ILE A 104 -1.83 2.21 -3.05
C ILE A 104 -2.55 2.27 -4.37
N GLY A 105 -1.78 2.56 -5.43
CA GLY A 105 -2.14 2.34 -6.82
C GLY A 105 -1.46 1.07 -7.31
N VAL A 106 -2.25 0.14 -7.84
CA VAL A 106 -1.81 -1.19 -8.27
C VAL A 106 -2.16 -1.39 -9.72
N ASP A 107 -1.23 -1.91 -10.51
CA ASP A 107 -1.50 -2.28 -11.91
C ASP A 107 -2.61 -3.35 -11.98
N LYS A 108 -3.67 -3.07 -12.76
CA LYS A 108 -4.86 -3.94 -12.81
C LYS A 108 -4.59 -5.33 -13.36
N ASP A 109 -3.59 -5.46 -14.22
CA ASP A 109 -3.31 -6.72 -14.92
C ASP A 109 -2.31 -7.56 -14.14
N THR A 110 -1.26 -6.93 -13.62
CA THR A 110 -0.19 -7.63 -12.93
C THR A 110 -0.35 -7.66 -11.40
N GLY A 111 -1.10 -6.74 -10.80
CA GLY A 111 -1.24 -6.67 -9.35
C GLY A 111 -0.01 -6.08 -8.65
N LEU A 112 0.93 -5.48 -9.38
CA LEU A 112 2.11 -4.83 -8.80
C LEU A 112 1.80 -3.39 -8.40
N VAL A 113 2.33 -2.96 -7.27
CA VAL A 113 2.15 -1.61 -6.75
C VAL A 113 3.05 -0.64 -7.50
N HIS A 114 2.47 0.42 -8.04
CA HIS A 114 3.22 1.47 -8.72
C HIS A 114 3.21 2.82 -7.98
N THR A 115 2.28 3.02 -7.06
CA THR A 115 2.18 4.27 -6.30
C THR A 115 1.78 3.97 -4.85
N ILE A 116 2.38 4.71 -3.92
CA ILE A 116 2.13 4.58 -2.48
C ILE A 116 1.93 5.97 -1.88
N LYS A 117 0.94 6.08 -1.00
CA LYS A 117 0.73 7.27 -0.19
C LYS A 117 0.36 6.88 1.23
N ALA A 118 1.12 7.36 2.21
CA ALA A 118 0.76 7.24 3.61
C ALA A 118 -0.02 8.48 4.07
N THR A 119 -1.04 8.27 4.89
CA THR A 119 -1.81 9.36 5.53
C THR A 119 -2.18 8.98 6.96
N SER A 120 -2.67 9.93 7.73
CA SER A 120 -3.36 9.62 8.99
C SER A 120 -4.66 8.85 8.71
N ALA A 121 -5.10 8.03 9.68
CA ALA A 121 -6.21 7.11 9.44
C ALA A 121 -7.56 7.78 9.16
N ASN A 122 -7.76 9.05 9.59
CA ASN A 122 -8.99 9.80 9.37
C ASN A 122 -9.10 10.42 7.96
N GLU A 123 -8.02 10.44 7.18
CA GLU A 123 -8.06 10.93 5.79
C GLU A 123 -9.02 10.09 4.95
N HIS A 124 -9.86 10.73 4.16
CA HIS A 124 -10.80 10.01 3.30
C HIS A 124 -10.10 9.41 2.09
N ASP A 125 -10.40 8.16 1.75
CA ASP A 125 -9.74 7.45 0.65
C ASP A 125 -9.92 8.16 -0.70
N VAL A 126 -11.08 8.78 -0.91
CA VAL A 126 -11.42 9.50 -2.14
C VAL A 126 -10.53 10.73 -2.39
N THR A 127 -10.03 11.40 -1.34
CA THR A 127 -9.18 12.61 -1.48
C THR A 127 -7.78 12.30 -2.01
N VAL A 128 -7.34 11.07 -1.85
CA VAL A 128 -5.98 10.62 -2.22
C VAL A 128 -5.96 10.00 -3.62
N THR A 129 -7.13 9.74 -4.22
CA THR A 129 -7.25 8.97 -5.47
C THR A 129 -6.40 9.52 -6.60
N SER A 130 -6.42 10.83 -6.85
CA SER A 130 -5.63 11.47 -7.92
C SER A 130 -4.13 11.28 -7.74
N GLN A 131 -3.65 11.23 -6.51
CA GLN A 131 -2.23 11.04 -6.19
C GLN A 131 -1.75 9.58 -6.37
N LEU A 132 -2.69 8.64 -6.57
CA LEU A 132 -2.40 7.22 -6.79
C LEU A 132 -2.36 6.84 -8.27
N LEU A 133 -2.71 7.76 -9.16
CA LEU A 133 -2.73 7.54 -10.60
C LEU A 133 -1.43 8.00 -11.25
N HIS A 134 -0.94 7.25 -12.25
CA HIS A 134 0.27 7.60 -13.02
C HIS A 134 -0.03 8.44 -14.26
N GLY A 135 -1.31 8.59 -14.64
CA GLY A 135 -1.78 9.45 -15.71
C GLY A 135 -1.89 8.78 -17.09
N ASP A 136 -1.53 7.51 -17.23
CA ASP A 136 -1.66 6.76 -18.50
C ASP A 136 -2.84 5.77 -18.46
N GLU A 137 -3.64 5.80 -17.37
CA GLU A 137 -4.75 4.88 -17.16
C GLU A 137 -5.83 5.01 -18.25
N LYS A 138 -6.32 3.85 -18.69
CA LYS A 138 -7.59 3.73 -19.43
C LYS A 138 -8.75 3.50 -18.47
N GLU A 139 -8.49 2.83 -17.36
CA GLU A 139 -9.49 2.40 -16.39
C GLU A 139 -8.96 2.51 -14.96
N VAL A 140 -9.82 2.93 -14.03
CA VAL A 140 -9.54 2.97 -12.58
C VAL A 140 -10.58 2.13 -11.87
N TYR A 141 -10.13 1.18 -11.07
CA TYR A 141 -10.98 0.32 -10.25
C TYR A 141 -10.86 0.72 -8.77
N ALA A 142 -12.00 0.81 -8.09
CA ALA A 142 -12.03 1.13 -6.67
C ALA A 142 -13.24 0.53 -5.98
N ASP A 143 -13.22 0.49 -4.65
CA ASP A 143 -14.37 0.09 -3.86
C ASP A 143 -15.43 1.19 -3.73
N SER A 144 -16.52 0.91 -3.06
CA SER A 144 -17.60 1.88 -2.85
C SER A 144 -17.24 3.07 -1.95
N GLY A 145 -16.11 3.02 -1.24
CA GLY A 145 -15.57 4.13 -0.47
C GLY A 145 -15.02 5.26 -1.35
N TYR A 146 -14.76 4.97 -2.62
CA TYR A 146 -14.25 5.91 -3.62
C TYR A 146 -15.34 6.53 -4.51
N ILE A 147 -16.63 6.30 -4.21
CA ILE A 147 -17.73 6.91 -4.98
C ILE A 147 -17.58 8.43 -4.96
N GLY A 148 -17.64 9.04 -6.15
CA GLY A 148 -17.45 10.47 -6.34
C GLY A 148 -16.00 10.89 -6.63
N ALA A 149 -15.03 9.95 -6.67
CA ALA A 149 -13.65 10.28 -7.01
C ALA A 149 -13.52 10.97 -8.38
N GLU A 150 -14.33 10.57 -9.35
CA GLU A 150 -14.34 11.10 -10.71
C GLU A 150 -14.90 12.51 -10.85
N THR A 151 -15.65 13.00 -9.85
CA THR A 151 -16.33 14.31 -9.87
C THR A 151 -15.61 15.37 -9.04
N ARG A 152 -14.52 15.03 -8.36
CA ARG A 152 -13.76 15.98 -7.55
C ARG A 152 -12.95 16.94 -8.43
N ALA A 153 -12.65 18.12 -7.90
CA ALA A 153 -11.87 19.14 -8.62
C ALA A 153 -10.47 18.64 -8.99
N GLU A 154 -9.86 17.82 -8.12
CA GLU A 154 -8.54 17.21 -8.31
C GLU A 154 -8.56 15.91 -9.15
N ALA A 155 -9.73 15.48 -9.66
CA ALA A 155 -9.86 14.22 -10.37
C ALA A 155 -9.12 14.23 -11.72
N ILE A 156 -8.32 13.21 -11.95
CA ILE A 156 -7.71 12.96 -13.27
C ILE A 156 -8.75 12.24 -14.13
N THR A 157 -9.46 12.99 -14.98
CA THR A 157 -10.54 12.46 -15.84
C THR A 157 -10.07 12.07 -17.24
N LYS A 158 -8.91 12.58 -17.67
CA LYS A 158 -8.28 12.27 -18.96
C LYS A 158 -6.85 11.80 -18.71
N ASN A 159 -6.42 10.81 -19.47
CA ASN A 159 -5.03 10.34 -19.42
C ASN A 159 -4.11 11.32 -20.21
N LYS A 160 -2.78 11.08 -20.16
CA LYS A 160 -1.77 11.88 -20.86
C LYS A 160 -1.99 11.95 -22.38
N SER A 161 -2.67 10.96 -22.95
CA SER A 161 -3.07 10.95 -24.38
C SER A 161 -4.40 11.68 -24.64
N GLY A 162 -4.97 12.39 -23.67
CA GLY A 162 -6.24 13.11 -23.78
C GLY A 162 -7.50 12.24 -23.76
N LYS A 163 -7.38 10.92 -23.67
CA LYS A 163 -8.52 9.99 -23.64
C LYS A 163 -9.16 9.95 -22.25
N LYS A 164 -10.51 9.89 -22.21
CA LYS A 164 -11.28 9.82 -20.96
C LYS A 164 -10.97 8.52 -20.19
N ILE A 165 -10.66 8.66 -18.92
CA ILE A 165 -10.46 7.53 -18.00
C ILE A 165 -11.82 6.99 -17.56
N LYS A 166 -12.00 5.67 -17.58
CA LYS A 166 -13.21 4.99 -17.13
C LYS A 166 -13.08 4.60 -15.67
N TYR A 167 -13.77 5.29 -14.77
CA TYR A 167 -13.86 4.92 -13.36
C TYR A 167 -14.85 3.78 -13.18
N LYS A 168 -14.37 2.64 -12.70
CA LYS A 168 -15.14 1.40 -12.44
C LYS A 168 -15.25 1.16 -10.94
N ILE A 169 -15.92 2.08 -10.25
CA ILE A 169 -16.13 2.04 -8.80
C ILE A 169 -17.26 1.05 -8.49
N ASN A 170 -17.10 0.24 -7.44
CA ASN A 170 -18.16 -0.66 -6.98
C ASN A 170 -19.33 0.14 -6.38
N ARG A 171 -20.57 -0.29 -6.68
CA ARG A 171 -21.77 0.27 -6.08
C ARG A 171 -21.98 -0.26 -4.67
N LYS A 172 -22.58 0.55 -3.81
CA LYS A 172 -23.04 0.09 -2.49
C LYS A 172 -24.16 -0.93 -2.65
N PRO A 173 -24.23 -1.98 -1.80
CA PRO A 173 -25.31 -2.97 -1.86
C PRO A 173 -26.72 -2.36 -1.80
N SER A 174 -26.90 -1.27 -1.04
CA SER A 174 -28.16 -0.52 -0.95
C SER A 174 -28.58 0.09 -2.29
N GLN A 175 -27.64 0.54 -3.12
CA GLN A 175 -27.94 1.09 -4.44
C GLN A 175 -28.41 -0.01 -5.41
N ILE A 176 -27.83 -1.22 -5.29
CA ILE A 176 -28.23 -2.35 -6.12
C ILE A 176 -29.63 -2.82 -5.74
N LYS A 177 -29.94 -2.89 -4.45
CA LYS A 177 -31.28 -3.28 -3.94
C LYS A 177 -32.41 -2.37 -4.42
N ARG A 178 -32.15 -1.12 -4.77
CA ARG A 178 -33.13 -0.15 -5.30
C ARG A 178 -33.46 -0.34 -6.79
N LEU A 179 -32.74 -1.18 -7.49
CA LEU A 179 -32.99 -1.48 -8.90
C LEU A 179 -34.13 -2.50 -9.03
N SER A 180 -34.78 -2.55 -10.22
CA SER A 180 -35.73 -3.62 -10.55
C SER A 180 -35.02 -4.99 -10.58
N THR A 181 -35.76 -6.07 -10.34
CA THR A 181 -35.21 -7.44 -10.20
C THR A 181 -34.30 -7.84 -11.37
N SER A 182 -34.73 -7.58 -12.61
CA SER A 182 -33.94 -7.85 -13.81
C SER A 182 -32.63 -7.06 -13.82
N ARG A 183 -32.66 -5.76 -13.50
CA ARG A 183 -31.47 -4.91 -13.43
C ARG A 183 -30.55 -5.28 -12.27
N GLN A 184 -31.08 -5.79 -11.15
CA GLN A 184 -30.27 -6.28 -10.03
C GLN A 184 -29.34 -7.42 -10.44
N TYR A 185 -29.84 -8.38 -11.23
CA TYR A 185 -29.03 -9.50 -11.72
C TYR A 185 -27.82 -9.01 -12.56
N CYS A 186 -28.09 -8.16 -13.55
CA CYS A 186 -27.02 -7.57 -14.38
C CYS A 186 -26.03 -6.74 -13.56
N ALA A 187 -26.53 -5.94 -12.61
CA ALA A 187 -25.70 -5.14 -11.73
C ALA A 187 -24.80 -6.03 -10.85
N LYS A 188 -25.35 -7.07 -10.21
CA LYS A 188 -24.55 -8.01 -9.40
C LYS A 188 -23.43 -8.67 -10.23
N LYS A 189 -23.74 -9.13 -11.45
CA LYS A 189 -22.73 -9.71 -12.35
C LYS A 189 -21.62 -8.71 -12.72
N ALA A 190 -21.97 -7.45 -12.97
CA ALA A 190 -21.00 -6.39 -13.24
C ALA A 190 -20.14 -6.09 -12.00
N GLU A 191 -20.72 -6.04 -10.80
CA GLU A 191 -19.99 -5.82 -9.56
C GLU A 191 -19.04 -6.97 -9.23
N LEU A 192 -19.43 -8.23 -9.48
CA LEU A 192 -18.54 -9.39 -9.33
C LEU A 192 -17.30 -9.27 -10.23
N LYS A 193 -17.47 -8.85 -11.49
CA LYS A 193 -16.32 -8.62 -12.38
C LYS A 193 -15.36 -7.55 -11.85
N LYS A 194 -15.90 -6.43 -11.34
CA LYS A 194 -15.07 -5.38 -10.73
C LYS A 194 -14.34 -5.89 -9.49
N SER A 195 -15.03 -6.62 -8.62
CA SER A 195 -14.46 -7.20 -7.39
C SER A 195 -13.38 -8.23 -7.71
N SER A 196 -13.53 -9.04 -8.76
CA SER A 196 -12.51 -9.98 -9.21
C SER A 196 -11.22 -9.27 -9.63
N VAL A 197 -11.30 -8.13 -10.33
CA VAL A 197 -10.12 -7.33 -10.66
C VAL A 197 -9.48 -6.77 -9.41
N ARG A 198 -10.29 -6.23 -8.47
CA ARG A 198 -9.82 -5.62 -7.23
C ARG A 198 -9.18 -6.60 -6.24
N SER A 199 -9.56 -7.87 -6.28
CA SER A 199 -9.00 -8.88 -5.36
C SER A 199 -7.46 -8.97 -5.41
N LYS A 200 -6.83 -8.53 -6.50
CA LYS A 200 -5.36 -8.47 -6.63
C LYS A 200 -4.70 -7.59 -5.55
N VAL A 201 -5.36 -6.51 -5.14
CA VAL A 201 -4.87 -5.63 -4.05
C VAL A 201 -4.79 -6.38 -2.71
N GLU A 202 -5.72 -7.30 -2.46
CA GLU A 202 -5.74 -8.08 -1.23
C GLU A 202 -4.50 -8.98 -1.09
N HIS A 203 -3.97 -9.48 -2.22
CA HIS A 203 -2.72 -10.25 -2.22
C HIS A 203 -1.54 -9.39 -1.76
N VAL A 204 -1.44 -8.18 -2.27
CA VAL A 204 -0.38 -7.21 -1.88
C VAL A 204 -0.47 -6.90 -0.39
N PHE A 205 -1.65 -6.52 0.08
CA PHE A 205 -1.86 -6.26 1.52
C PHE A 205 -1.62 -7.49 2.37
N GLY A 206 -1.93 -8.68 1.85
CA GLY A 206 -1.63 -9.96 2.47
C GLY A 206 -0.13 -10.18 2.68
N ILE A 207 0.69 -9.86 1.68
CA ILE A 207 2.15 -9.95 1.78
C ILE A 207 2.65 -8.98 2.85
N VAL A 208 2.31 -7.69 2.74
CA VAL A 208 2.78 -6.66 3.69
C VAL A 208 2.35 -6.96 5.12
N LYS A 209 1.10 -7.36 5.35
CA LYS A 209 0.56 -7.55 6.70
C LYS A 209 0.85 -8.93 7.31
N ARG A 210 0.88 -9.98 6.50
CA ARG A 210 1.05 -11.37 6.99
C ARG A 210 2.47 -11.87 6.85
N GLN A 211 3.07 -11.75 5.66
CA GLN A 211 4.41 -12.29 5.42
C GLN A 211 5.49 -11.35 5.96
N LEU A 212 5.37 -10.03 5.72
CA LEU A 212 6.31 -9.03 6.23
C LEU A 212 5.94 -8.51 7.64
N GLY A 213 4.82 -8.97 8.22
CA GLY A 213 4.44 -8.69 9.60
C GLY A 213 4.05 -7.23 9.90
N TYR A 214 3.80 -6.39 8.89
CA TYR A 214 3.55 -4.96 9.09
C TYR A 214 2.07 -4.65 9.29
N ARG A 215 1.50 -5.09 10.41
CA ARG A 215 0.11 -4.81 10.83
C ARG A 215 0.02 -3.61 11.74
N ARG A 216 1.10 -3.28 12.45
CA ARG A 216 1.17 -2.25 13.47
C ARG A 216 2.46 -1.45 13.33
N THR A 217 2.38 -0.13 13.55
CA THR A 217 3.55 0.73 13.53
C THR A 217 4.43 0.47 14.75
N ARG A 218 5.75 0.54 14.56
CA ARG A 218 6.74 0.48 15.64
C ARG A 218 7.32 1.86 15.96
N TYR A 219 7.22 2.78 15.02
CA TYR A 219 7.78 4.13 15.09
C TYR A 219 6.67 5.15 14.97
N ARG A 220 6.87 6.34 15.53
CA ARG A 220 5.94 7.46 15.43
C ARG A 220 6.28 8.34 14.24
N GLY A 221 5.28 9.01 13.70
CA GLY A 221 5.40 10.01 12.66
C GLY A 221 5.18 9.50 11.25
N LEU A 222 4.50 10.31 10.44
CA LEU A 222 4.11 9.97 9.06
C LEU A 222 5.32 9.73 8.16
N LYS A 223 6.39 10.53 8.33
CA LYS A 223 7.64 10.37 7.57
C LYS A 223 8.20 8.94 7.71
N LYS A 224 8.27 8.42 8.94
CA LYS A 224 8.77 7.06 9.22
C LYS A 224 7.86 5.99 8.66
N GLN A 225 6.53 6.22 8.69
CA GLN A 225 5.57 5.29 8.08
C GLN A 225 5.72 5.27 6.56
N THR A 226 5.85 6.42 5.92
CA THR A 226 6.08 6.53 4.47
C THR A 226 7.34 5.76 4.06
N SER A 227 8.47 6.02 4.71
CA SER A 227 9.72 5.32 4.45
C SER A 227 9.58 3.81 4.61
N LYS A 228 8.94 3.35 5.70
CA LYS A 228 8.73 1.92 5.95
C LYS A 228 7.84 1.29 4.88
N LEU A 229 6.76 1.96 4.47
CA LEU A 229 5.84 1.45 3.46
C LEU A 229 6.51 1.33 2.08
N ASN A 230 7.37 2.28 1.69
CA ASN A 230 8.12 2.17 0.43
C ASN A 230 8.93 0.87 0.37
N ILE A 231 9.69 0.54 1.44
CA ILE A 231 10.43 -0.72 1.50
C ILE A 231 9.50 -1.94 1.49
N MET A 232 8.41 -1.91 2.28
CA MET A 232 7.48 -3.05 2.36
C MET A 232 6.82 -3.35 1.02
N PHE A 233 6.42 -2.32 0.28
CA PHE A 233 5.79 -2.51 -1.03
C PHE A 233 6.82 -2.81 -2.13
N ALA A 234 8.06 -2.31 -2.05
CA ALA A 234 9.15 -2.76 -2.91
C ALA A 234 9.39 -4.27 -2.77
N LEU A 235 9.53 -4.75 -1.53
CA LEU A 235 9.67 -6.18 -1.24
C LEU A 235 8.44 -6.99 -1.69
N ALA A 236 7.23 -6.48 -1.46
CA ALA A 236 6.00 -7.13 -1.91
C ALA A 236 5.96 -7.26 -3.45
N ASN A 237 6.40 -6.24 -4.18
CA ASN A 237 6.52 -6.30 -5.63
C ASN A 237 7.52 -7.35 -6.10
N LEU A 238 8.71 -7.45 -5.46
CA LEU A 238 9.69 -8.47 -5.78
C LEU A 238 9.16 -9.88 -5.53
N ILE A 239 8.51 -10.11 -4.38
CA ILE A 239 7.88 -11.40 -4.05
C ILE A 239 6.79 -11.78 -5.07
N LEU A 240 5.98 -10.81 -5.51
CA LEU A 240 4.94 -11.05 -6.51
C LEU A 240 5.51 -11.30 -7.91
N ALA A 241 6.58 -10.59 -8.27
CA ALA A 241 7.26 -10.77 -9.54
C ALA A 241 7.93 -12.16 -9.61
N ASP A 242 8.64 -12.56 -8.56
CA ASP A 242 9.28 -13.88 -8.46
C ASP A 242 8.28 -15.02 -8.66
N ARG A 243 7.13 -14.97 -7.98
CA ARG A 243 6.06 -15.96 -8.17
C ARG A 243 5.54 -16.05 -9.60
N LYS A 244 5.53 -14.95 -10.34
CA LYS A 244 5.09 -14.93 -11.74
C LYS A 244 6.15 -15.52 -12.67
N PHE A 245 7.42 -15.28 -12.38
CA PHE A 245 8.51 -15.90 -13.14
C PHE A 245 8.61 -17.40 -12.92
N LEU A 246 8.28 -17.89 -11.73
CA LEU A 246 8.27 -19.34 -11.43
C LEU A 246 7.07 -20.09 -12.01
N THR A 247 6.02 -19.37 -12.44
CA THR A 247 4.78 -19.95 -13.01
C THR A 247 4.63 -19.73 -14.51
N ALA A 248 5.57 -19.06 -15.14
CA ALA A 248 5.64 -18.84 -16.58
C ALA A 248 6.63 -19.81 -17.23
#